data_67609d360bce7dd14537da17a322476d
#
_entry.id   67609d360bce7dd14537da17a322476d
#
_cell.length_a   1.000
_cell.length_b   1.000
_cell.length_c   1.000
_cell.angle_alpha   90.00
_cell.angle_beta   90.00
_cell.angle_gamma   90.00
#
_symmetry.space_group_name_H-M   'P 1'
#
loop_
_entity.id
_entity.type
_entity.pdbx_description
1 polymer ?
#
loop_
_entity_poly.entity_id
_entity_poly.type
_entity_poly.pdbx_seq_one_letter_code
_entity_poly.pdbx_strand_id
1 'polypeptide(L)'
;METEKNKFNSDKSSADGRVKTVLSAEERAKLTPDQILQDFLDGNERFRNNNLTHRDHSEQIRKSAFGQYPKAVVVSCLDSRVPVEDVFDQGIGDIFVGRIAGNFVNDDLLGSLEFACKVAGAKLIIIMGHQHCGAVIGAIDDVKLGNLTTTLSKIKPAIRMSQNYNGNMTSKNEEFVKIVSENNVR
;
A
#
# COMPACT_ATOMS: atom_id res chain seq x y z
N MET A 1 10.80 33.38 4.21
CA MET A 1 10.66 32.37 3.14
C MET A 1 9.78 31.28 3.69
N GLU A 2 8.46 31.47 3.61
CA GLU A 2 7.48 30.45 3.90
C GLU A 2 7.46 29.47 2.74
N THR A 3 7.74 28.23 3.06
CA THR A 3 7.83 27.12 2.12
C THR A 3 6.46 26.85 1.50
N GLU A 4 6.40 26.73 0.18
CA GLU A 4 5.26 26.26 -0.63
C GLU A 4 4.82 24.81 -0.26
N LYS A 5 4.72 24.52 1.02
CA LYS A 5 4.23 23.28 1.55
C LYS A 5 2.69 23.33 1.58
N ASN A 6 2.06 22.41 0.85
CA ASN A 6 0.64 22.09 0.94
C ASN A 6 -0.39 22.87 0.11
N LYS A 7 -0.12 23.20 -1.14
CA LYS A 7 -1.18 23.71 -2.03
C LYS A 7 -2.06 22.65 -2.71
N PHE A 8 -1.75 21.36 -2.60
CA PHE A 8 -2.47 20.32 -3.37
C PHE A 8 -3.81 19.90 -2.75
N ASN A 9 -4.02 20.13 -1.44
CA ASN A 9 -5.25 19.69 -0.73
C ASN A 9 -6.16 20.83 -0.24
N SER A 10 -5.76 22.10 -0.30
CA SER A 10 -6.51 23.18 0.35
C SER A 10 -7.75 23.68 -0.40
N ASP A 11 -7.89 23.38 -1.70
CA ASP A 11 -9.01 23.87 -2.53
C ASP A 11 -10.11 22.82 -2.83
N LYS A 12 -10.04 21.63 -2.22
CA LYS A 12 -10.93 20.51 -2.56
C LYS A 12 -12.12 20.31 -1.60
N SER A 13 -12.19 21.07 -0.50
CA SER A 13 -13.29 20.93 0.47
C SER A 13 -14.54 21.69 0.01
N SER A 14 -15.69 21.02 0.09
CA SER A 14 -17.01 21.63 -0.07
C SER A 14 -17.39 22.46 1.16
N ALA A 15 -18.52 23.19 1.09
CA ALA A 15 -19.05 23.98 2.20
C ALA A 15 -19.29 23.18 3.50
N ASP A 16 -19.40 21.85 3.41
CA ASP A 16 -19.53 20.92 4.54
C ASP A 16 -18.17 20.34 5.03
N GLY A 17 -17.04 20.87 4.55
CA GLY A 17 -15.69 20.48 4.94
C GLY A 17 -15.23 19.10 4.41
N ARG A 18 -16.02 18.41 3.57
CA ARG A 18 -15.68 17.11 3.01
C ARG A 18 -15.09 17.22 1.61
N VAL A 19 -14.06 16.42 1.33
CA VAL A 19 -13.49 16.30 -0.03
C VAL A 19 -14.43 15.44 -0.89
N LYS A 20 -14.89 16.01 -2.00
CA LYS A 20 -15.81 15.40 -2.98
C LYS A 20 -15.18 15.16 -4.34
N THR A 21 -13.95 15.61 -4.54
CA THR A 21 -13.23 15.49 -5.81
C THR A 21 -12.55 14.13 -5.92
N VAL A 22 -12.34 13.69 -7.16
CA VAL A 22 -11.50 12.55 -7.53
C VAL A 22 -10.40 13.05 -8.45
N LEU A 23 -9.30 12.32 -8.53
CA LEU A 23 -8.17 12.67 -9.39
C LEU A 23 -8.58 12.61 -10.87
N SER A 24 -8.25 13.64 -11.63
CA SER A 24 -8.44 13.66 -13.09
C SER A 24 -7.19 13.19 -13.83
N ALA A 25 -7.35 12.89 -15.15
CA ALA A 25 -6.24 12.53 -16.01
C ALA A 25 -5.18 13.64 -16.10
N GLU A 26 -5.62 14.88 -16.18
CA GLU A 26 -4.76 16.07 -16.30
C GLU A 26 -4.00 16.33 -15.00
N GLU A 27 -4.64 16.18 -13.85
CA GLU A 27 -4.00 16.31 -12.54
C GLU A 27 -2.94 15.22 -12.36
N ARG A 28 -3.30 13.94 -12.62
CA ARG A 28 -2.35 12.82 -12.56
C ARG A 28 -1.17 13.02 -13.52
N ALA A 29 -1.41 13.52 -14.74
CA ALA A 29 -0.35 13.72 -15.72
C ALA A 29 0.76 14.67 -15.22
N LYS A 30 0.41 15.64 -14.38
CA LYS A 30 1.34 16.62 -13.80
C LYS A 30 2.16 16.08 -12.63
N LEU A 31 1.73 14.98 -12.00
CA LEU A 31 2.42 14.42 -10.84
C LEU A 31 3.69 13.68 -11.25
N THR A 32 4.76 13.88 -10.50
CA THR A 32 5.97 13.05 -10.57
C THR A 32 5.91 11.90 -9.55
N PRO A 33 6.69 10.81 -9.74
CA PRO A 33 6.79 9.75 -8.73
C PRO A 33 7.18 10.25 -7.34
N ASP A 34 8.11 11.21 -7.24
CA ASP A 34 8.55 11.80 -5.96
C ASP A 34 7.42 12.59 -5.27
N GLN A 35 6.63 13.34 -6.03
CA GLN A 35 5.47 14.04 -5.48
C GLN A 35 4.40 13.08 -4.97
N ILE A 36 4.19 11.96 -5.68
CA ILE A 36 3.27 10.89 -5.26
C ILE A 36 3.79 10.24 -3.98
N LEU A 37 5.06 9.89 -3.91
CA LEU A 37 5.67 9.32 -2.70
C LEU A 37 5.52 10.27 -1.51
N GLN A 38 5.77 11.57 -1.70
CA GLN A 38 5.63 12.56 -0.63
C GLN A 38 4.16 12.65 -0.15
N ASP A 39 3.18 12.64 -1.06
CA ASP A 39 1.76 12.63 -0.70
C ASP A 39 1.37 11.40 0.13
N PHE A 40 1.94 10.23 -0.17
CA PHE A 40 1.75 9.00 0.62
C PHE A 40 2.37 9.12 2.02
N LEU A 41 3.57 9.69 2.13
CA LEU A 41 4.23 9.92 3.43
C LEU A 41 3.44 10.91 4.29
N ASP A 42 2.98 12.00 3.70
CA ASP A 42 2.13 13.00 4.37
C ASP A 42 0.78 12.40 4.79
N GLY A 43 0.20 11.54 3.93
CA GLY A 43 -1.02 10.79 4.23
C GLY A 43 -0.83 9.82 5.39
N ASN A 44 0.26 9.08 5.41
CA ASN A 44 0.60 8.19 6.52
C ASN A 44 0.81 8.95 7.83
N GLU A 45 1.41 10.14 7.78
CA GLU A 45 1.54 10.99 8.96
C GLU A 45 0.16 11.44 9.50
N ARG A 46 -0.80 11.79 8.61
CA ARG A 46 -2.18 12.08 9.02
C ARG A 46 -2.85 10.87 9.65
N PHE A 47 -2.69 9.68 9.06
CA PHE A 47 -3.22 8.42 9.61
C PHE A 47 -2.68 8.16 11.02
N ARG A 48 -1.36 8.26 11.22
CA ARG A 48 -0.70 8.03 12.52
C ARG A 48 -1.15 9.01 13.59
N ASN A 49 -1.51 10.22 13.20
CA ASN A 49 -1.99 11.28 14.10
C ASN A 49 -3.51 11.30 14.25
N ASN A 50 -4.23 10.28 13.73
CA ASN A 50 -5.69 10.20 13.74
C ASN A 50 -6.36 11.46 13.15
N ASN A 51 -5.78 12.00 12.08
CA ASN A 51 -6.20 13.22 11.40
C ASN A 51 -6.46 12.98 9.91
N LEU A 52 -7.24 11.94 9.61
CA LEU A 52 -7.58 11.58 8.23
C LEU A 52 -8.42 12.68 7.55
N THR A 53 -8.25 12.79 6.26
CA THR A 53 -9.05 13.68 5.42
C THR A 53 -10.52 13.23 5.41
N HIS A 54 -11.43 14.12 5.76
CA HIS A 54 -12.86 13.85 5.66
C HIS A 54 -13.31 13.82 4.20
N ARG A 55 -13.82 12.67 3.73
CA ARG A 55 -14.25 12.45 2.34
C ARG A 55 -15.72 12.12 2.24
N ASP A 56 -16.35 12.57 1.16
CA ASP A 56 -17.67 12.11 0.74
C ASP A 56 -17.50 10.97 -0.27
N HIS A 57 -17.39 9.74 0.23
CA HIS A 57 -17.19 8.56 -0.60
C HIS A 57 -18.31 8.36 -1.63
N SER A 58 -19.56 8.66 -1.26
CA SER A 58 -20.69 8.52 -2.19
C SER A 58 -20.55 9.46 -3.39
N GLU A 59 -20.10 10.69 -3.15
CA GLU A 59 -19.84 11.64 -4.22
C GLU A 59 -18.63 11.25 -5.05
N GLN A 60 -17.56 10.79 -4.41
CA GLN A 60 -16.36 10.30 -5.11
C GLN A 60 -16.67 9.08 -5.98
N ILE A 61 -17.48 8.13 -5.51
CA ILE A 61 -17.93 6.96 -6.31
C ILE A 61 -18.70 7.44 -7.54
N ARG A 62 -19.64 8.39 -7.39
CA ARG A 62 -20.38 8.93 -8.54
C ARG A 62 -19.48 9.58 -9.57
N LYS A 63 -18.49 10.35 -9.13
CA LYS A 63 -17.55 11.05 -10.00
C LYS A 63 -16.57 10.13 -10.69
N SER A 64 -16.19 9.02 -10.07
CA SER A 64 -15.27 8.02 -10.65
C SER A 64 -15.97 6.95 -11.50
N ALA A 65 -17.31 6.96 -11.60
CA ALA A 65 -18.09 5.92 -12.28
C ALA A 65 -17.72 5.71 -13.76
N PHE A 66 -17.30 6.77 -14.45
CA PHE A 66 -16.99 6.74 -15.88
C PHE A 66 -15.49 6.82 -16.20
N GLY A 67 -14.64 6.83 -15.18
CA GLY A 67 -13.19 6.85 -15.34
C GLY A 67 -12.46 6.93 -14.00
N GLN A 68 -11.29 6.31 -13.96
CA GLN A 68 -10.39 6.35 -12.80
C GLN A 68 -8.98 6.65 -13.28
N TYR A 69 -8.25 7.45 -12.50
CA TYR A 69 -6.90 7.87 -12.84
C TYR A 69 -5.94 7.69 -11.66
N PRO A 70 -5.80 6.44 -11.15
CA PRO A 70 -4.96 6.18 -9.99
C PRO A 70 -3.51 6.61 -10.24
N LYS A 71 -2.92 7.26 -9.25
CA LYS A 71 -1.53 7.75 -9.34
C LYS A 71 -0.51 6.68 -8.99
N ALA A 72 -0.91 5.65 -8.21
CA ALA A 72 -0.03 4.59 -7.76
C ALA A 72 -0.78 3.26 -7.67
N VAL A 73 0.00 2.17 -7.51
CA VAL A 73 -0.49 0.86 -7.09
C VAL A 73 0.27 0.39 -5.86
N VAL A 74 -0.46 -0.11 -4.86
CA VAL A 74 0.11 -0.65 -3.63
C VAL A 74 -0.10 -2.15 -3.58
N VAL A 75 0.97 -2.92 -3.38
CA VAL A 75 0.90 -4.34 -3.04
C VAL A 75 1.00 -4.49 -1.53
N SER A 76 0.00 -5.10 -0.92
CA SER A 76 -0.09 -5.26 0.52
C SER A 76 -0.51 -6.66 0.94
N CYS A 77 -0.39 -6.94 2.24
CA CYS A 77 -0.91 -8.16 2.80
C CYS A 77 -2.46 -8.20 2.81
N LEU A 78 -3.01 -9.42 2.82
CA LEU A 78 -4.44 -9.69 3.02
C LEU A 78 -4.92 -9.28 4.43
N ASP A 79 -4.03 -8.98 5.36
CA ASP A 79 -4.34 -8.70 6.76
C ASP A 79 -5.41 -7.61 6.91
N SER A 80 -6.52 -7.95 7.59
CA SER A 80 -7.69 -7.09 7.74
C SER A 80 -7.44 -5.83 8.60
N ARG A 81 -6.34 -5.80 9.35
CA ARG A 81 -5.94 -4.69 10.22
C ARG A 81 -5.19 -3.58 9.46
N VAL A 82 -4.92 -3.80 8.16
CA VAL A 82 -4.13 -2.87 7.33
C VAL A 82 -4.99 -2.35 6.18
N PRO A 83 -5.87 -1.36 6.43
CA PRO A 83 -6.66 -0.69 5.39
C PRO A 83 -5.73 0.26 4.60
N VAL A 84 -5.31 -0.16 3.41
CA VAL A 84 -4.24 0.52 2.64
C VAL A 84 -4.60 1.96 2.33
N GLU A 85 -5.85 2.21 1.94
CA GLU A 85 -6.36 3.53 1.59
C GLU A 85 -6.30 4.47 2.80
N ASP A 86 -6.68 4.00 3.99
CA ASP A 86 -6.60 4.79 5.22
C ASP A 86 -5.15 4.99 5.67
N VAL A 87 -4.31 3.93 5.57
CA VAL A 87 -2.88 4.01 5.95
C VAL A 87 -2.15 5.13 5.22
N PHE A 88 -2.52 5.39 3.98
CA PHE A 88 -1.95 6.46 3.16
C PHE A 88 -2.90 7.65 2.95
N ASP A 89 -4.04 7.65 3.63
CA ASP A 89 -5.07 8.70 3.54
C ASP A 89 -5.44 9.03 2.08
N GLN A 90 -5.78 7.99 1.30
CA GLN A 90 -6.14 8.10 -0.11
C GLN A 90 -7.65 7.97 -0.31
N GLY A 91 -8.18 8.66 -1.31
CA GLY A 91 -9.61 8.65 -1.67
C GLY A 91 -9.96 7.60 -2.72
N ILE A 92 -11.26 7.51 -3.02
CA ILE A 92 -11.78 6.64 -4.06
C ILE A 92 -11.16 7.01 -5.43
N GLY A 93 -10.54 6.02 -6.08
CA GLY A 93 -9.93 6.19 -7.40
C GLY A 93 -8.51 6.75 -7.38
N ASP A 94 -7.94 7.07 -6.21
CA ASP A 94 -6.58 7.61 -6.10
C ASP A 94 -5.49 6.56 -6.28
N ILE A 95 -5.76 5.31 -5.89
CA ILE A 95 -4.80 4.20 -5.93
C ILE A 95 -5.44 2.88 -6.36
N PHE A 96 -4.63 2.00 -6.94
CA PHE A 96 -4.92 0.57 -7.03
C PHE A 96 -4.34 -0.14 -5.81
N VAL A 97 -5.01 -1.21 -5.35
CA VAL A 97 -4.54 -2.05 -4.25
C VAL A 97 -4.59 -3.52 -4.64
N GLY A 98 -3.41 -4.17 -4.69
CA GLY A 98 -3.29 -5.62 -4.80
C GLY A 98 -3.01 -6.24 -3.43
N ARG A 99 -3.81 -7.23 -3.00
CA ARG A 99 -3.66 -7.84 -1.66
C ARG A 99 -3.52 -9.34 -1.75
N ILE A 100 -2.45 -9.86 -1.13
CA ILE A 100 -2.18 -11.28 -1.02
C ILE A 100 -1.52 -11.58 0.34
N ALA A 101 -1.79 -12.74 0.95
CA ALA A 101 -1.19 -13.12 2.23
C ALA A 101 0.33 -13.12 2.15
N GLY A 102 0.99 -12.21 2.89
CA GLY A 102 2.45 -12.05 2.88
C GLY A 102 2.99 -11.12 1.78
N ASN A 103 2.17 -10.30 1.16
CA ASN A 103 2.52 -9.21 0.22
C ASN A 103 3.64 -9.54 -0.80
N PHE A 104 3.77 -10.81 -1.21
CA PHE A 104 4.68 -11.21 -2.28
C PHE A 104 4.03 -10.99 -3.67
N VAL A 105 4.82 -11.06 -4.73
CA VAL A 105 4.35 -10.94 -6.11
C VAL A 105 4.39 -12.31 -6.80
N ASN A 106 3.28 -12.69 -7.45
CA ASN A 106 3.16 -13.82 -8.37
C ASN A 106 2.78 -13.32 -9.77
N ASP A 107 2.67 -14.21 -10.74
CA ASP A 107 2.40 -13.85 -12.14
C ASP A 107 1.09 -13.07 -12.31
N ASP A 108 0.02 -13.43 -11.59
CA ASP A 108 -1.27 -12.73 -11.66
C ASP A 108 -1.18 -11.30 -11.10
N LEU A 109 -0.47 -11.15 -9.98
CA LEU A 109 -0.25 -9.83 -9.39
C LEU A 109 0.71 -9.00 -10.25
N LEU A 110 1.73 -9.62 -10.84
CA LEU A 110 2.64 -8.94 -11.77
C LEU A 110 1.89 -8.40 -12.99
N GLY A 111 1.01 -9.21 -13.60
CA GLY A 111 0.13 -8.76 -14.68
C GLY A 111 -0.80 -7.61 -14.26
N SER A 112 -1.28 -7.63 -13.00
CA SER A 112 -2.07 -6.53 -12.44
C SER A 112 -1.25 -5.25 -12.27
N LEU A 113 0.04 -5.35 -11.88
CA LEU A 113 0.96 -4.22 -11.81
C LEU A 113 1.28 -3.65 -13.20
N GLU A 114 1.46 -4.52 -14.20
CA GLU A 114 1.63 -4.11 -15.60
C GLU A 114 0.40 -3.36 -16.11
N PHE A 115 -0.81 -3.86 -15.84
CA PHE A 115 -2.04 -3.16 -16.15
C PHE A 115 -2.10 -1.79 -15.46
N ALA A 116 -1.85 -1.74 -14.15
CA ALA A 116 -1.89 -0.50 -13.39
C ALA A 116 -0.93 0.56 -13.94
N CYS A 117 0.30 0.18 -14.26
CA CYS A 117 1.32 1.12 -14.71
C CYS A 117 1.23 1.41 -16.22
N LYS A 118 1.16 0.37 -17.06
CA LYS A 118 1.26 0.51 -18.51
C LYS A 118 -0.04 0.91 -19.18
N VAL A 119 -1.17 0.38 -18.70
CA VAL A 119 -2.49 0.61 -19.30
C VAL A 119 -3.20 1.77 -18.59
N ALA A 120 -3.31 1.70 -17.26
CA ALA A 120 -4.01 2.71 -16.49
C ALA A 120 -3.15 3.94 -16.15
N GLY A 121 -1.81 3.85 -16.25
CA GLY A 121 -0.88 4.98 -16.14
C GLY A 121 -0.53 5.38 -14.71
N ALA A 122 -0.61 4.46 -13.74
CA ALA A 122 -0.04 4.65 -12.42
C ALA A 122 1.48 4.84 -12.52
N LYS A 123 2.03 5.76 -11.72
CA LYS A 123 3.43 6.21 -11.86
C LYS A 123 4.34 5.69 -10.75
N LEU A 124 3.77 5.01 -9.74
CA LEU A 124 4.51 4.51 -8.59
C LEU A 124 3.96 3.14 -8.19
N ILE A 125 4.85 2.21 -7.88
CA ILE A 125 4.54 0.93 -7.23
C ILE A 125 5.08 0.99 -5.81
N ILE A 126 4.25 0.64 -4.82
CA ILE A 126 4.64 0.55 -3.41
C ILE A 126 4.42 -0.88 -2.94
N ILE A 127 5.43 -1.48 -2.34
CA ILE A 127 5.30 -2.77 -1.65
C ILE A 127 5.22 -2.48 -0.14
N MET A 128 4.09 -2.83 0.47
CA MET A 128 3.84 -2.54 1.88
C MET A 128 3.75 -3.83 2.69
N GLY A 129 4.72 -4.03 3.58
CA GLY A 129 4.67 -5.02 4.64
C GLY A 129 4.07 -4.46 5.93
N HIS A 130 3.82 -5.32 6.90
CA HIS A 130 3.35 -4.91 8.23
C HIS A 130 3.90 -5.80 9.32
N GLN A 131 3.90 -5.31 10.55
CA GLN A 131 4.29 -6.08 11.73
C GLN A 131 3.28 -7.20 12.03
N HIS A 132 3.73 -8.24 12.72
CA HIS A 132 2.90 -9.39 13.11
C HIS A 132 2.14 -10.03 11.93
N CYS A 133 2.78 -10.10 10.76
CA CYS A 133 2.20 -10.73 9.57
C CYS A 133 2.07 -12.24 9.79
N GLY A 134 0.82 -12.74 9.80
CA GLY A 134 0.55 -14.17 10.00
C GLY A 134 1.16 -15.05 8.90
N ALA A 135 1.28 -14.56 7.67
CA ALA A 135 1.92 -15.30 6.58
C ALA A 135 3.44 -15.41 6.78
N VAL A 136 4.10 -14.36 7.27
CA VAL A 136 5.54 -14.40 7.61
C VAL A 136 5.78 -15.37 8.77
N ILE A 137 4.98 -15.29 9.83
CA ILE A 137 5.02 -16.22 10.97
C ILE A 137 4.84 -17.66 10.48
N GLY A 138 3.80 -17.93 9.69
CA GLY A 138 3.53 -19.27 9.15
C GLY A 138 4.63 -19.79 8.21
N ALA A 139 5.32 -18.90 7.48
CA ALA A 139 6.46 -19.27 6.64
C ALA A 139 7.69 -19.65 7.45
N ILE A 140 7.96 -18.94 8.57
CA ILE A 140 9.03 -19.25 9.52
C ILE A 140 8.76 -20.62 10.17
N ASP A 141 7.51 -20.90 10.57
CA ASP A 141 7.09 -22.16 11.20
C ASP A 141 6.92 -23.31 10.20
N ASP A 142 7.15 -23.07 8.92
CA ASP A 142 6.99 -24.04 7.82
C ASP A 142 5.59 -24.72 7.81
N VAL A 143 4.54 -23.94 8.09
CA VAL A 143 3.15 -24.44 8.15
C VAL A 143 2.76 -25.11 6.83
N LYS A 144 2.11 -26.28 6.92
CA LYS A 144 1.63 -27.05 5.79
C LYS A 144 0.09 -27.11 5.82
N LEU A 145 -0.54 -26.46 4.85
CA LEU A 145 -2.00 -26.45 4.72
C LEU A 145 -2.40 -26.17 3.27
N GLY A 146 -2.78 -27.17 2.52
CA GLY A 146 -3.29 -27.04 1.15
C GLY A 146 -2.50 -26.02 0.32
N ASN A 147 -3.18 -25.12 -0.36
CA ASN A 147 -2.57 -24.07 -1.19
C ASN A 147 -1.79 -23.01 -0.38
N LEU A 148 -2.07 -22.89 0.92
CA LEU A 148 -1.29 -22.00 1.79
C LEU A 148 0.18 -22.41 1.84
N THR A 149 0.49 -23.70 1.76
CA THR A 149 1.88 -24.21 1.68
C THR A 149 2.65 -23.56 0.52
N THR A 150 2.03 -23.48 -0.66
CA THR A 150 2.63 -22.80 -1.83
C THR A 150 2.76 -21.29 -1.61
N THR A 151 1.75 -20.67 -1.04
CA THR A 151 1.76 -19.24 -0.68
C THR A 151 2.94 -18.91 0.24
N LEU A 152 3.09 -19.65 1.33
CA LEU A 152 4.17 -19.45 2.31
C LEU A 152 5.57 -19.73 1.73
N SER A 153 5.67 -20.64 0.74
CA SER A 153 6.93 -20.92 0.06
C SER A 153 7.52 -19.68 -0.63
N LYS A 154 6.67 -18.73 -1.04
CA LYS A 154 7.10 -17.47 -1.69
C LYS A 154 7.80 -16.50 -0.74
N ILE A 155 7.61 -16.67 0.57
CA ILE A 155 8.25 -15.86 1.61
C ILE A 155 9.62 -16.46 2.01
N LYS A 156 9.90 -17.73 1.70
CA LYS A 156 11.16 -18.39 2.05
C LYS A 156 12.44 -17.65 1.58
N PRO A 157 12.50 -16.95 0.44
CA PRO A 157 13.64 -16.12 0.10
C PRO A 157 13.96 -15.08 1.18
N ALA A 158 12.95 -14.39 1.73
CA ALA A 158 13.14 -13.40 2.79
C ALA A 158 13.72 -14.04 4.08
N ILE A 159 13.26 -15.25 4.43
CA ILE A 159 13.84 -16.01 5.56
C ILE A 159 15.32 -16.32 5.31
N ARG A 160 15.66 -16.76 4.09
CA ARG A 160 17.08 -17.02 3.73
C ARG A 160 17.94 -15.76 3.81
N MET A 161 17.42 -14.59 3.40
CA MET A 161 18.10 -13.30 3.53
C MET A 161 18.34 -12.90 4.98
N SER A 162 17.57 -13.46 5.91
CA SER A 162 17.64 -13.15 7.34
C SER A 162 18.54 -14.10 8.14
N GLN A 163 19.26 -15.04 7.50
CA GLN A 163 20.07 -16.08 8.18
C GLN A 163 21.28 -15.54 8.93
N ASN A 164 21.73 -14.31 8.69
CA ASN A 164 22.82 -13.68 9.41
C ASN A 164 22.39 -13.04 10.74
N TYR A 165 21.13 -13.23 11.14
CA TYR A 165 20.64 -12.74 12.43
C TYR A 165 21.25 -13.51 13.61
N ASN A 166 21.84 -12.79 14.55
CA ASN A 166 22.48 -13.37 15.75
C ASN A 166 21.47 -13.52 16.90
N GLY A 167 20.47 -14.39 16.76
CA GLY A 167 19.45 -14.62 17.78
C GLY A 167 18.59 -15.84 17.45
N ASN A 168 17.52 -16.02 18.20
CA ASN A 168 16.59 -17.12 17.97
C ASN A 168 15.78 -16.86 16.68
N MET A 169 16.04 -17.64 15.63
CA MET A 169 15.35 -17.57 14.34
C MET A 169 14.01 -18.32 14.36
N THR A 170 13.11 -17.90 15.24
CA THR A 170 11.78 -18.51 15.42
C THR A 170 10.67 -17.46 15.28
N SER A 171 9.46 -17.92 14.98
CA SER A 171 8.26 -17.06 14.90
C SER A 171 7.87 -16.39 16.24
N LYS A 172 8.39 -16.89 17.36
CA LYS A 172 8.19 -16.31 18.70
C LYS A 172 9.13 -15.14 18.99
N ASN A 173 10.17 -14.95 18.17
CA ASN A 173 11.08 -13.83 18.28
C ASN A 173 10.59 -12.69 17.37
N GLU A 174 9.97 -11.67 17.95
CA GLU A 174 9.39 -10.52 17.25
C GLU A 174 10.42 -9.78 16.38
N GLU A 175 11.67 -9.65 16.85
CA GLU A 175 12.74 -9.00 16.11
C GLU A 175 13.10 -9.79 14.86
N PHE A 176 13.20 -11.12 14.95
CA PHE A 176 13.43 -11.97 13.79
C PHE A 176 12.27 -11.89 12.79
N VAL A 177 11.02 -11.96 13.26
CA VAL A 177 9.83 -11.78 12.41
C VAL A 177 9.84 -10.42 11.71
N LYS A 178 10.24 -9.36 12.42
CA LYS A 178 10.38 -8.02 11.84
C LYS A 178 11.41 -7.99 10.71
N ILE A 179 12.61 -8.53 10.95
CA ILE A 179 13.68 -8.60 9.93
C ILE A 179 13.22 -9.38 8.70
N VAL A 180 12.55 -10.53 8.89
CA VAL A 180 12.01 -11.31 7.76
C VAL A 180 10.95 -10.48 7.01
N SER A 181 10.08 -9.77 7.72
CA SER A 181 9.06 -8.91 7.10
C SER A 181 9.69 -7.77 6.29
N GLU A 182 10.76 -7.15 6.80
CA GLU A 182 11.50 -6.11 6.10
C GLU A 182 12.23 -6.65 4.85
N ASN A 183 12.79 -7.85 4.93
CA ASN A 183 13.41 -8.51 3.77
C ASN A 183 12.38 -8.98 2.73
N ASN A 184 11.14 -9.21 3.15
CA ASN A 184 10.06 -9.65 2.25
C ASN A 184 9.49 -8.52 1.38
N VAL A 185 9.81 -7.26 1.66
CA VAL A 185 9.42 -6.10 0.82
C VAL A 185 10.54 -5.62 -0.10
N ARG A 186 11.71 -6.26 -0.05
CA ARG A 186 12.89 -5.99 -0.89
C ARG A 186 12.97 -6.94 -2.07
#